data_23f44086a003666f5299d8d6245fc0c3
#
_entry.id   23f44086a003666f5299d8d6245fc0c3
#
_cell.length_a   1.000
_cell.length_b   1.000
_cell.length_c   1.000
_cell.angle_alpha   90.00
_cell.angle_beta   90.00
_cell.angle_gamma   90.00
#
_symmetry.space_group_name_H-M   'P 1'
#
loop_
_entity.id
_entity.type
_entity.pdbx_description
1 polymer ?
#
loop_
_entity_poly.entity_id
_entity_poly.type
_entity_poly.pdbx_seq_one_letter_code
_entity_poly.pdbx_strand_id
1 'polypeptide(L)' 'MNPEKKTGANGMTYTYTDFLADVQKAYTDLHGHWPFGQCYFNTLRSKRPALAEELRGSSFDPFHRDEVDQLTHNWARENW' A
#
# COMPACT_ATOMS: atom_id res chain seq x y z
N MET A 1 -19.54 -14.80 -6.97
CA MET A 1 -18.80 -14.75 -6.69
C MET A 1 -18.44 -14.58 -6.40
N ASN A 2 -18.69 -14.44 -6.53
CA ASN A 2 -17.86 -14.34 -6.19
C ASN A 2 -17.49 -13.98 -5.90
N PRO A 3 -17.78 -13.88 -6.01
CA PRO A 3 -17.05 -13.65 -5.71
C PRO A 3 -16.73 -13.41 -5.36
N GLU A 4 -16.80 -13.31 -5.63
CA GLU A 4 -16.08 -13.16 -5.27
C GLU A 4 -15.61 -12.79 -4.82
N LYS A 5 -16.00 -12.85 -4.92
CA LYS A 5 -15.33 -12.61 -4.49
C LYS A 5 -14.89 -12.56 -3.83
N LYS A 6 -15.05 -12.59 -3.86
CA LYS A 6 -14.44 -12.65 -3.23
C LYS A 6 -14.06 -13.05 -2.47
N THR A 7 -14.25 -13.06 -2.48
CA THR A 7 -13.65 -13.46 -1.71
C THR A 7 -13.24 -14.10 -1.07
N GLY A 8 -13.38 -14.41 -1.07
CA GLY A 8 -12.65 -14.90 -0.54
C GLY A 8 -12.48 -15.65 0.14
N ALA A 9 -12.75 -15.96 0.05
CA ALA A 9 -12.35 -16.47 0.59
C ALA A 9 -11.92 -16.97 1.15
N ASN A 10 -11.99 -16.99 1.18
CA ASN A 10 -11.39 -17.18 1.58
C ASN A 10 -10.65 -17.13 1.67
N GLY A 11 -10.85 -18.03 1.28
CA GLY A 11 -9.49 -17.62 1.34
C GLY A 11 -9.34 -16.13 1.26
N MET A 12 -8.69 -15.68 2.15
CA MET A 12 -8.59 -14.24 2.30
C MET A 12 -7.37 -13.75 1.57
N THR A 13 -7.57 -13.27 0.37
CA THR A 13 -6.48 -12.66 -0.40
C THR A 13 -6.52 -11.15 -0.24
N TYR A 14 -5.44 -10.60 0.29
CA TYR A 14 -5.28 -9.16 0.42
C TYR A 14 -4.48 -8.68 -0.78
N THR A 15 -5.16 -8.09 -1.75
CA THR A 15 -4.53 -7.68 -3.00
C THR A 15 -3.87 -6.32 -2.88
N TYR A 16 -3.03 -5.99 -3.86
CA TYR A 16 -2.44 -4.65 -3.91
C TYR A 16 -3.53 -3.58 -4.06
N THR A 17 -4.60 -3.89 -4.79
CA THR A 17 -5.73 -2.97 -4.92
C THR A 17 -6.40 -2.72 -3.57
N ASP A 18 -6.58 -3.79 -2.76
CA ASP A 18 -7.13 -3.64 -1.42
C ASP A 18 -6.23 -2.77 -0.56
N PHE A 19 -4.92 -2.97 -0.67
CA PHE A 19 -3.94 -2.16 0.03
C PHE A 19 -4.05 -0.69 -0.35
N LEU A 20 -4.16 -0.38 -1.64
CA LEU A 20 -4.28 1.01 -2.08
C LEU A 20 -5.54 1.68 -1.54
N ALA A 21 -6.64 0.91 -1.43
CA ALA A 21 -7.86 1.44 -0.82
C ALA A 21 -7.63 1.81 0.64
N ASP A 22 -6.89 0.98 1.37
CA ASP A 22 -6.55 1.25 2.77
C ASP A 22 -5.65 2.48 2.89
N VAL A 23 -4.70 2.65 1.97
CA VAL A 23 -3.84 3.84 1.95
C VAL A 23 -4.68 5.09 1.73
N GLN A 24 -5.59 5.05 0.78
CA GLN A 24 -6.46 6.19 0.49
C GLN A 24 -7.32 6.53 1.70
N LYS A 25 -7.86 5.52 2.36
CA LYS A 25 -8.66 5.73 3.56
C LYS A 25 -7.83 6.40 4.65
N ALA A 26 -6.62 5.93 4.89
CA ALA A 26 -5.73 6.51 5.90
C ALA A 26 -5.42 7.97 5.56
N TYR A 27 -5.14 8.25 4.29
CA TYR A 27 -4.85 9.60 3.85
C TYR A 27 -6.05 10.52 4.07
N THR A 28 -7.24 10.04 3.73
CA THR A 28 -8.48 10.81 3.90
C THR A 28 -8.78 11.03 5.39
N ASP A 29 -8.61 10.00 6.22
CA ASP A 29 -8.87 10.09 7.66
C ASP A 29 -7.94 11.10 8.33
N LEU A 30 -6.73 11.29 7.79
CA LEU A 30 -5.77 12.25 8.31
C LEU A 30 -5.94 13.64 7.70
N HIS A 31 -6.97 13.83 6.86
CA HIS A 31 -7.31 15.11 6.22
C HIS A 31 -6.12 15.74 5.49
N GLY A 32 -5.25 14.91 4.93
CA GLY A 32 -4.10 15.38 4.19
C GLY A 32 -2.97 15.95 5.07
N HIS A 33 -3.02 15.75 6.38
CA HIS A 33 -1.97 16.23 7.28
C HIS A 33 -0.64 15.51 7.09
N TRP A 34 -0.67 14.28 6.56
CA TRP A 34 0.52 13.52 6.25
C TRP A 34 0.68 13.40 4.74
N PRO A 35 1.91 13.44 4.22
CA PRO A 35 2.12 13.18 2.79
C PRO A 35 1.54 11.82 2.40
N PHE A 36 1.04 11.70 1.18
CA PHE A 36 0.44 10.45 0.72
C PHE A 36 1.46 9.31 0.80
N GLY A 37 2.73 9.58 0.43
CA GLY A 37 3.77 8.57 0.50
C GLY A 37 4.03 8.05 1.90
N GLN A 38 3.88 8.90 2.92
CA GLN A 38 4.01 8.48 4.30
C GLN A 38 2.85 7.56 4.70
N CYS A 39 1.64 7.87 4.27
CA CYS A 39 0.47 7.00 4.51
C CYS A 39 0.68 5.65 3.82
N TYR A 40 1.19 5.68 2.59
CA TYR A 40 1.50 4.47 1.84
C TYR A 40 2.50 3.61 2.61
N PHE A 41 3.61 4.20 3.04
CA PHE A 41 4.66 3.45 3.74
C PHE A 41 4.14 2.87 5.05
N ASN A 42 3.43 3.67 5.85
CA ASN A 42 2.94 3.21 7.15
C ASN A 42 1.91 2.08 7.00
N THR A 43 1.04 2.17 6.01
CA THR A 43 0.07 1.11 5.74
C THR A 43 0.80 -0.15 5.27
N LEU A 44 1.81 0.01 4.40
CA LEU A 44 2.60 -1.12 3.94
C LEU A 44 3.29 -1.82 5.10
N ARG A 45 3.87 -1.06 6.01
CA ARG A 45 4.54 -1.62 7.18
C ARG A 45 3.57 -2.44 8.04
N SER A 46 2.34 -2.00 8.13
CA SER A 46 1.30 -2.70 8.88
C SER A 46 0.88 -4.01 8.21
N LYS A 47 0.75 -4.00 6.88
CA LYS A 47 0.18 -5.13 6.13
C LYS A 47 1.23 -6.08 5.56
N ARG A 48 2.38 -5.56 5.18
CA ARG A 48 3.47 -6.32 4.57
C ARG A 48 4.80 -5.83 5.12
N PRO A 49 5.12 -6.12 6.39
CA PRO A 49 6.31 -5.56 7.03
C PRO A 49 7.62 -5.90 6.31
N ALA A 50 7.72 -7.08 5.71
CA ALA A 50 8.95 -7.45 4.99
C ALA A 50 9.14 -6.58 3.75
N LEU A 51 8.05 -6.29 3.03
CA LEU A 51 8.14 -5.39 1.87
C LEU A 51 8.47 -3.97 2.30
N ALA A 52 7.89 -3.51 3.40
CA ALA A 52 8.19 -2.17 3.90
C ALA A 52 9.65 -2.04 4.27
N GLU A 53 10.24 -3.09 4.84
CA GLU A 53 11.65 -3.07 5.21
C GLU A 53 12.54 -2.98 3.96
N GLU A 54 12.17 -3.70 2.89
CA GLU A 54 12.91 -3.62 1.62
C GLU A 54 12.77 -2.25 0.97
N LEU A 55 11.59 -1.65 1.08
CA LEU A 55 11.34 -0.34 0.47
C LEU A 55 12.07 0.77 1.20
N ARG A 56 12.19 0.67 2.50
CA ARG A 56 12.74 1.72 3.34
C ARG A 56 14.17 2.07 2.93
N GLY A 57 14.38 3.34 2.63
CA GLY A 57 15.69 3.84 2.23
C GLY A 57 16.11 3.49 0.82
N SER A 58 15.26 2.78 0.06
CA SER A 58 15.55 2.49 -1.35
C SER A 58 15.19 3.70 -2.21
N SER A 59 15.56 3.63 -3.49
CA SER A 59 15.22 4.70 -4.42
C SER A 59 13.72 4.81 -4.68
N PHE A 60 12.95 3.79 -4.26
CA PHE A 60 11.49 3.77 -4.44
C PHE A 60 10.73 4.25 -3.20
N ASP A 61 11.43 4.53 -2.10
CA ASP A 61 10.81 4.90 -0.83
C ASP A 61 10.05 6.22 -0.94
N PRO A 62 8.70 6.23 -0.81
CA PRO A 62 7.91 7.44 -0.98
C PRO A 62 7.64 8.19 0.32
N PHE A 63 8.29 7.81 1.42
CA PHE A 63 7.92 8.27 2.76
C PHE A 63 7.76 9.79 2.87
N HIS A 64 8.65 10.55 2.22
CA HIS A 64 8.64 12.00 2.29
C HIS A 64 7.96 12.68 1.10
N ARG A 65 7.24 11.90 0.28
CA ARG A 65 6.63 12.42 -0.95
C ARG A 65 5.12 12.53 -0.81
N ASP A 66 4.54 13.46 -1.57
CA ASP A 66 3.08 13.65 -1.58
C ASP A 66 2.39 12.65 -2.51
N GLU A 67 3.15 11.91 -3.30
CA GLU A 67 2.58 10.91 -4.22
C GLU A 67 3.55 9.74 -4.36
N VAL A 68 3.01 8.64 -4.85
CA VAL A 68 3.76 7.41 -5.10
C VAL A 68 3.88 7.25 -6.60
N ASP A 69 5.09 7.20 -7.14
CA ASP A 69 5.25 7.15 -8.58
C ASP A 69 5.00 5.73 -9.12
N GLN A 70 4.93 5.63 -10.46
CA GLN A 70 4.59 4.39 -11.11
C GLN A 70 5.63 3.29 -10.87
N LEU A 71 6.90 3.67 -10.76
CA LEU A 71 7.96 2.70 -10.51
C LEU A 71 7.79 2.02 -9.16
N THR A 72 7.39 2.78 -8.15
CA THR A 72 7.12 2.22 -6.83
C THR A 72 5.92 1.28 -6.87
N HIS A 73 4.85 1.67 -7.56
CA HIS A 73 3.68 0.80 -7.72
C HIS A 73 4.05 -0.50 -8.43
N ASN A 74 4.84 -0.41 -9.50
CA ASN A 74 5.27 -1.59 -10.25
C ASN A 74 6.10 -2.53 -9.36
N TRP A 75 7.06 -1.97 -8.63
CA TRP A 75 7.90 -2.74 -7.72
C TRP A 75 7.04 -3.47 -6.68
N ALA A 76 6.10 -2.74 -6.07
CA ALA A 76 5.26 -3.33 -5.03
C ALA A 76 4.38 -4.45 -5.56
N ARG A 77 3.79 -4.26 -6.75
CA ARG A 77 2.97 -5.29 -7.37
C ARG A 77 3.76 -6.55 -7.67
N GLU A 78 4.98 -6.38 -8.17
CA GLU A 78 5.83 -7.53 -8.53
C GLU A 78 6.25 -8.33 -7.31
N ASN A 79 6.31 -7.68 -6.16
CA ASN A 79 6.76 -8.31 -4.91
C ASN A 79 5.61 -8.61 -3.95
N TRP A 80 4.40 -8.27 -4.35
CA TRP A 80 3.24 -8.41 -3.47
C TRP A 80 2.90 -9.85 -3.11
#